data_e627425cefb785015ab4af6dd8b0cf3a
#
_entry.id   e627425cefb785015ab4af6dd8b0cf3a
#
_cell.length_a   1.000
_cell.length_b   1.000
_cell.length_c   1.000
_cell.angle_alpha   90.00
_cell.angle_beta   90.00
_cell.angle_gamma   90.00
#
_symmetry.space_group_name_H-M   'P 1'
#
loop_
_entity.id
_entity.type
_entity.pdbx_description
1 polymer ?
#
loop_
_entity_poly.entity_id
_entity_poly.type
_entity_poly.pdbx_seq_one_letter_code
_entity_poly.pdbx_strand_id
1 'polypeptide(L)' 'MTAEPWVSVDQIAEHLGVTRDSIYRWIDRKGLPAHRVGRLWKFKVSEVDEWVRGGGAGEHTAPEGKAS' A
#
# COMPACT_ATOMS: atom_id res chain seq x y z
N MET A 1 9.94 1.77 -23.29
CA MET A 1 9.30 1.38 -22.20
C MET A 1 9.85 1.86 -20.95
N THR A 2 9.05 2.30 -20.12
CA THR A 2 9.49 2.95 -18.95
C THR A 2 9.33 2.05 -17.80
N ALA A 3 10.32 1.95 -16.98
CA ALA A 3 10.22 1.16 -15.79
C ALA A 3 9.72 2.08 -14.69
N GLU A 4 8.76 1.61 -13.98
CA GLU A 4 8.24 2.37 -12.86
C GLU A 4 9.24 2.30 -11.72
N PRO A 5 9.59 3.43 -11.11
CA PRO A 5 10.56 3.41 -10.01
C PRO A 5 9.97 2.76 -8.78
N TRP A 6 10.86 2.15 -8.00
CA TRP A 6 10.47 1.62 -6.70
C TRP A 6 10.35 2.76 -5.72
N VAL A 7 9.37 2.68 -4.83
CA VAL A 7 9.21 3.70 -3.80
C VAL A 7 9.36 3.04 -2.44
N SER A 8 9.71 3.86 -1.47
CA SER A 8 9.92 3.40 -0.10
C SER A 8 8.60 3.33 0.64
N VAL A 9 8.65 2.74 1.84
CA VAL A 9 7.45 2.69 2.68
C VAL A 9 6.99 4.10 3.02
N ASP A 10 7.93 5.02 3.26
CA ASP A 10 7.55 6.40 3.54
C ASP A 10 6.82 7.02 2.38
N GLN A 11 7.33 6.79 1.18
CA GLN A 11 6.72 7.36 0.00
C GLN A 11 5.35 6.79 -0.27
N ILE A 12 5.20 5.47 -0.09
CA ILE A 12 3.89 4.89 -0.36
C ILE A 12 2.87 5.27 0.72
N ALA A 13 3.32 5.42 1.97
CA ALA A 13 2.44 5.88 3.02
C ALA A 13 1.95 7.29 2.73
N GLU A 14 2.84 8.14 2.26
CA GLU A 14 2.45 9.50 1.91
C GLU A 14 1.51 9.52 0.72
N HIS A 15 1.79 8.69 -0.26
CA HIS A 15 0.95 8.57 -1.45
C HIS A 15 -0.48 8.19 -1.08
N LEU A 16 -0.62 7.26 -0.15
CA LEU A 16 -1.95 6.80 0.26
C LEU A 16 -2.54 7.62 1.39
N GLY A 17 -1.74 8.49 2.00
CA GLY A 17 -2.23 9.32 3.09
C GLY A 17 -2.42 8.54 4.38
N VAL A 18 -1.59 7.57 4.64
CA VAL A 18 -1.68 6.75 5.84
C VAL A 18 -0.33 6.70 6.53
N THR A 19 -0.29 6.10 7.70
CA THR A 19 0.95 5.97 8.45
C THR A 19 1.74 4.76 7.96
N ARG A 20 3.04 4.75 8.28
CA ARG A 20 3.86 3.61 7.97
C ARG A 20 3.37 2.35 8.67
N ASP A 21 2.90 2.51 9.90
CA ASP A 21 2.35 1.37 10.62
C ASP A 21 1.22 0.72 9.85
N SER A 22 0.38 1.53 9.24
CA SER A 22 -0.71 0.99 8.43
C SER A 22 -0.17 0.19 7.26
N ILE A 23 0.89 0.70 6.62
CA ILE A 23 1.48 -0.02 5.50
C ILE A 23 1.99 -1.39 5.94
N TYR A 24 2.74 -1.43 7.04
CA TYR A 24 3.28 -2.70 7.52
C TYR A 24 2.17 -3.67 7.91
N ARG A 25 1.12 -3.16 8.52
CA ARG A 25 -0.02 -3.99 8.90
C ARG A 25 -0.70 -4.57 7.67
N TRP A 26 -0.83 -3.77 6.63
CA TRP A 26 -1.48 -4.23 5.41
C TRP A 26 -0.63 -5.25 4.66
N ILE A 27 0.69 -5.10 4.70
CA ILE A 27 1.56 -6.12 4.13
C ILE A 27 1.30 -7.45 4.82
N ASP A 28 1.18 -7.40 6.13
CA ASP A 28 1.05 -8.61 6.93
C ASP A 28 -0.33 -9.22 6.83
N ARG A 29 -1.36 -8.40 6.79
CA ARG A 29 -2.71 -8.90 6.96
C ARG A 29 -3.60 -8.80 5.75
N LYS A 30 -3.31 -7.88 4.85
CA LYS A 30 -4.21 -7.64 3.74
C LYS A 30 -3.60 -7.89 2.39
N GLY A 31 -2.37 -8.32 2.37
CA GLY A 31 -1.75 -8.67 1.10
C GLY A 31 -1.35 -7.49 0.24
N LEU A 32 -1.02 -6.37 0.87
CA LEU A 32 -0.54 -5.21 0.12
C LEU A 32 0.65 -5.61 -0.75
N PRO A 33 0.64 -5.28 -2.05
CA PRO A 33 1.77 -5.62 -2.91
C PRO A 33 3.04 -4.94 -2.44
N ALA A 34 4.01 -5.73 -2.03
CA ALA A 34 5.26 -5.22 -1.51
C ALA A 34 6.36 -6.18 -1.89
N HIS A 35 7.56 -5.65 -2.08
CA HIS A 35 8.69 -6.46 -2.49
C HIS A 35 9.88 -6.15 -1.59
N ARG A 36 10.62 -7.19 -1.22
CA ARG A 36 11.80 -7.01 -0.40
C ARG A 36 13.00 -6.78 -1.30
N VAL A 37 13.69 -5.71 -1.05
CA VAL A 37 14.95 -5.43 -1.75
C VAL A 37 15.99 -5.27 -0.65
N GLY A 38 16.76 -6.32 -0.44
CA GLY A 38 17.66 -6.34 0.68
C GLY A 38 16.88 -6.36 1.97
N ARG A 39 17.07 -5.34 2.78
CA ARG A 39 16.36 -5.22 4.03
C ARG A 39 15.15 -4.33 3.98
N LEU A 40 14.93 -3.71 2.84
CA LEU A 40 13.90 -2.70 2.73
C LEU A 40 12.70 -3.21 1.97
N TRP A 41 11.55 -2.72 2.37
CA TRP A 41 10.34 -2.95 1.60
C TRP A 41 10.26 -1.89 0.52
N LYS A 42 9.97 -2.32 -0.68
CA LYS A 42 9.79 -1.41 -1.82
C LYS A 42 8.46 -1.69 -2.48
N PHE A 43 7.92 -0.67 -3.10
CA PHE A 43 6.58 -0.74 -3.65
C PHE A 43 6.57 -0.15 -5.04
N LYS A 44 5.61 -0.56 -5.83
CA LYS A 44 5.31 0.09 -7.09
C LYS A 44 3.95 0.76 -6.95
N VAL A 45 3.91 2.04 -7.24
CA VAL A 45 2.69 2.82 -7.04
C VAL A 45 1.53 2.22 -7.82
N SER A 46 1.79 1.78 -9.05
CA SER A 46 0.72 1.24 -9.87
C SER A 46 0.12 -0.02 -9.26
N GLU A 47 0.98 -0.88 -8.68
CA GLU A 47 0.49 -2.09 -8.05
C GLU A 47 -0.35 -1.78 -6.81
N VAL A 48 0.12 -0.82 -6.03
CA VAL A 48 -0.57 -0.45 -4.82
C VAL A 48 -1.91 0.20 -5.16
N ASP A 49 -1.92 1.06 -6.16
CA ASP A 49 -3.17 1.71 -6.57
C ASP A 49 -4.19 0.69 -7.04
N GLU A 50 -3.74 -0.28 -7.81
CA GLU A 50 -4.62 -1.34 -8.29
C GLU A 50 -5.20 -2.12 -7.12
N TRP A 51 -4.36 -2.43 -6.14
CA TRP A 51 -4.79 -3.16 -4.96
C TRP A 51 -5.82 -2.35 -4.17
N VAL A 52 -5.60 -1.05 -4.04
CA VAL A 52 -6.54 -0.19 -3.33
C VAL A 52 -7.86 -0.13 -4.09
N ARG A 53 -7.80 0.03 -5.40
CA ARG A 53 -9.01 0.08 -6.22
C ARG A 53 -9.81 -1.20 -6.11
N GLY A 54 -9.11 -2.31 -5.96
CA GLY A 54 -9.76 -3.58 -5.82
C GLY A 54 -10.33 -3.84 -4.43
N GLY A 55 -10.20 -2.85 -3.54
CA GLY A 55 -10.76 -2.99 -2.20
C GLY A 55 -9.82 -3.58 -1.19
N GLY A 56 -8.53 -3.72 -1.54
CA GLY A 56 -7.60 -4.39 -0.65
C GLY A 56 -7.42 -3.69 0.68
N ALA A 57 -7.41 -2.38 0.67
CA ALA A 57 -7.23 -1.61 1.89
C ALA A 57 -8.54 -1.40 2.64
N GLY A 58 -9.66 -1.59 1.97
CA GLY A 58 -10.95 -1.35 2.58
C GLY A 58 -11.35 -2.49 3.47
N GLU A 59 -12.12 -2.14 4.47
CA GLU A 59 -12.61 -3.19 5.30
C GLU A 59 -13.94 -3.59 4.88
N HIS A 60 -14.28 -3.18 3.96
CA HIS A 60 -15.50 -3.39 3.56
C HIS A 60 -16.43 -3.36 4.57
N THR A 61 -16.22 -2.91 5.30
CA THR A 61 -17.12 -2.76 6.21
C THR A 61 -17.37 -1.47 6.41
N ALA A 62 -17.37 -1.06 6.16
CA ALA A 62 -17.36 -0.04 6.23
C ALA A 62 -17.56 0.81 6.34
N PRO A 63 -17.95 0.91 6.52
CA PRO A 63 -17.98 1.79 6.36
C PRO A 63 -17.62 2.71 6.70
N GLU A 64 -17.24 2.56 6.70
CA GLU A 64 -16.80 3.14 7.01
C GLU A 64 -16.49 3.92 6.87
N GLY A 65 -16.67 3.95 6.63
CA GLY A 65 -16.35 4.51 6.49
C GLY A 65 -16.18 5.28 6.60
N LYS A 66 -16.35 5.33 6.70
CA LYS A 66 -16.15 6.07 6.90
C LYS A 66 -15.48 6.60 7.12
N ALA A 67 -15.11 6.54 6.94
CA ALA A 67 -14.42 6.88 7.06
C ALA A 67 -13.88 7.13 7.10
N SER A 68 -13.78 7.10 6.91
CA SER A 68 -13.15 7.31 6.90
C SER A 68 -12.85 7.52 6.91
#